data_8b9a46963968e5e6fb922a40e24fcb9f
#
_entry.id   8b9a46963968e5e6fb922a40e24fcb9f
#
_cell.length_a   1.000
_cell.length_b   1.000
_cell.length_c   1.000
_cell.angle_alpha   90.00
_cell.angle_beta   90.00
_cell.angle_gamma   90.00
#
_symmetry.space_group_name_H-M   'P 1'
#
loop_
_entity.id
_entity.type
_entity.pdbx_description
1 polymer ?
#
loop_
_entity_poly.entity_id
_entity_poly.type
_entity_poly.pdbx_seq_one_letter_code
_entity_poly.pdbx_strand_id
1 'polypeptide(L)'
;LPNSTGFIYNPTSGETQSTQLIVTCINDSLNVPVNVELEVFRWDTTQAARIPIAHDLFELLPQATRSLIYPLINAAFYEVQSDYFSATSTVIHVYGVNSTGQIIQRVLQSEMTLIDRFTNIP
;
A
#
# COMPACT_ATOMS: atom_id res chain seq x y z
N LEU A 1 14.94 5.13 1.17
CA LEU A 1 14.61 3.71 1.21
C LEU A 1 13.09 3.52 1.25
N PRO A 2 12.56 2.53 0.52
CA PRO A 2 11.13 2.23 0.61
C PRO A 2 10.73 1.71 1.98
N ASN A 3 9.43 1.86 2.28
CA ASN A 3 8.79 1.24 3.42
C ASN A 3 7.93 0.07 2.95
N SER A 4 7.87 -0.99 3.77
CA SER A 4 7.00 -2.13 3.51
C SER A 4 6.07 -2.37 4.69
N THR A 5 4.82 -2.69 4.38
CA THR A 5 3.88 -3.18 5.40
C THR A 5 4.27 -4.56 5.91
N GLY A 6 5.16 -5.27 5.20
CA GLY A 6 5.30 -6.71 5.35
C GLY A 6 4.05 -7.42 4.86
N PHE A 7 4.01 -8.75 5.00
CA PHE A 7 2.83 -9.52 4.65
C PHE A 7 1.73 -9.34 5.70
N ILE A 8 0.57 -8.92 5.24
CA ILE A 8 -0.63 -8.79 6.06
C ILE A 8 -1.51 -10.01 5.79
N TYR A 9 -1.85 -10.75 6.85
CA TYR A 9 -2.71 -11.91 6.71
C TYR A 9 -4.13 -11.50 6.32
N ASN A 10 -4.69 -12.21 5.33
CA ASN A 10 -6.04 -11.98 4.85
C ASN A 10 -6.82 -13.30 4.91
N PRO A 11 -7.79 -13.44 5.81
CA PRO A 11 -8.61 -14.66 5.88
C PRO A 11 -9.28 -14.96 4.54
N THR A 12 -9.53 -16.25 4.27
CA THR A 12 -10.06 -16.69 2.97
C THR A 12 -11.53 -16.39 2.76
N SER A 13 -12.27 -16.06 3.81
CA SER A 13 -13.71 -15.76 3.71
C SER A 13 -14.18 -15.01 4.95
N GLY A 14 -15.41 -14.48 4.86
CA GLY A 14 -16.09 -13.85 5.98
C GLY A 14 -15.86 -12.36 6.09
N GLU A 15 -16.36 -11.79 7.18
CA GLU A 15 -16.34 -10.34 7.41
C GLU A 15 -14.95 -9.80 7.71
N THR A 16 -14.00 -10.68 8.06
CA THR A 16 -12.61 -10.29 8.34
C THR A 16 -11.71 -10.37 7.11
N GLN A 17 -12.25 -10.79 5.95
CA GLN A 17 -11.53 -10.82 4.70
C GLN A 17 -11.51 -9.41 4.07
N SER A 18 -10.34 -8.90 3.78
CA SER A 18 -10.19 -7.68 2.97
C SER A 18 -10.36 -8.04 1.49
N THR A 19 -11.28 -7.36 0.82
CA THR A 19 -11.52 -7.52 -0.62
C THR A 19 -10.96 -6.37 -1.43
N GLN A 20 -10.59 -5.27 -0.77
CA GLN A 20 -9.95 -4.11 -1.37
C GLN A 20 -8.89 -3.55 -0.45
N LEU A 21 -7.84 -3.00 -1.05
CA LEU A 21 -6.88 -2.14 -0.38
C LEU A 21 -7.16 -0.69 -0.73
N ILE A 22 -7.08 0.17 0.26
CA ILE A 22 -7.09 1.62 0.05
C ILE A 22 -5.77 2.16 0.57
N VAL A 23 -5.04 2.86 -0.29
CA VAL A 23 -3.79 3.54 0.08
C VAL A 23 -4.05 5.03 0.02
N THR A 24 -3.88 5.71 1.14
CA THR A 24 -4.04 7.17 1.20
C THR A 24 -2.67 7.83 1.23
N CYS A 25 -2.51 8.87 0.41
CA CYS A 25 -1.27 9.65 0.32
C CYS A 25 -1.60 11.11 0.53
N ILE A 26 -0.85 11.76 1.40
CA ILE A 26 -1.01 13.18 1.71
C ILE A 26 0.35 13.85 1.58
N ASN A 27 0.42 14.91 0.77
CA ASN A 27 1.57 15.80 0.75
C ASN A 27 1.26 17.01 1.63
N ASP A 28 1.80 17.02 2.83
CA ASP A 28 1.56 18.08 3.81
C ASP A 28 2.59 19.22 3.68
N SER A 29 3.43 19.20 2.68
CA SER A 29 4.36 20.30 2.40
C SER A 29 3.61 21.50 1.85
N LEU A 30 4.05 22.69 2.24
CA LEU A 30 3.41 23.94 1.78
C LEU A 30 3.79 24.29 0.34
N ASN A 31 5.02 23.98 -0.08
CA ASN A 31 5.58 24.50 -1.31
C ASN A 31 6.21 23.44 -2.23
N VAL A 32 6.38 22.21 -1.76
CA VAL A 32 7.17 21.20 -2.45
C VAL A 32 6.28 20.08 -2.94
N PRO A 33 6.25 19.79 -4.26
CA PRO A 33 5.57 18.59 -4.76
C PRO A 33 6.35 17.35 -4.36
N VAL A 34 5.68 16.21 -4.32
CA VAL A 34 6.28 14.92 -4.02
C VAL A 34 5.97 13.93 -5.12
N ASN A 35 6.94 13.08 -5.44
CA ASN A 35 6.72 11.90 -6.27
C ASN A 35 6.54 10.71 -5.35
N VAL A 36 5.44 9.99 -5.51
CA VAL A 36 5.10 8.81 -4.73
C VAL A 36 5.18 7.58 -5.63
N GLU A 37 5.84 6.55 -5.12
CA GLU A 37 5.93 5.26 -5.79
C GLU A 37 5.34 4.19 -4.89
N LEU A 38 4.43 3.38 -5.45
CA LEU A 38 3.76 2.29 -4.75
C LEU A 38 3.91 0.99 -5.54
N GLU A 39 4.23 -0.08 -4.84
CA GLU A 39 4.13 -1.44 -5.37
C GLU A 39 3.20 -2.22 -4.44
N VAL A 40 2.24 -2.93 -5.02
CA VAL A 40 1.25 -3.72 -4.30
C VAL A 40 1.37 -5.18 -4.73
N PHE A 41 1.43 -6.08 -3.75
CA PHE A 41 1.60 -7.50 -3.97
C PHE A 41 0.51 -8.29 -3.26
N ARG A 42 0.20 -9.46 -3.80
CA ARG A 42 -0.58 -10.50 -3.13
C ARG A 42 0.21 -11.81 -3.11
N TRP A 43 -0.16 -12.69 -2.20
CA TRP A 43 0.38 -14.04 -2.16
C TRP A 43 -0.74 -15.00 -1.76
N ASP A 44 -0.93 -16.06 -2.55
CA ASP A 44 -1.97 -17.04 -2.34
C ASP A 44 -1.46 -18.33 -1.69
N THR A 45 -0.20 -18.36 -1.29
CA THR A 45 0.54 -19.47 -0.68
C THR A 45 0.87 -20.63 -1.62
N THR A 46 0.40 -20.60 -2.89
CA THR A 46 0.66 -21.69 -3.84
C THR A 46 1.98 -21.54 -4.60
N GLN A 47 2.58 -20.35 -4.55
CA GLN A 47 3.83 -20.04 -5.25
C GLN A 47 4.89 -19.60 -4.26
N ALA A 48 6.17 -19.74 -4.67
CA ALA A 48 7.30 -19.36 -3.83
C ALA A 48 7.46 -17.83 -3.73
N ALA A 49 6.94 -17.09 -4.70
CA ALA A 49 7.08 -15.64 -4.77
C ALA A 49 5.71 -14.96 -4.75
N ARG A 50 5.69 -13.74 -4.22
CA ARG A 50 4.50 -12.90 -4.26
C ARG A 50 4.19 -12.45 -5.69
N ILE A 51 2.93 -12.13 -5.94
CA ILE A 51 2.41 -11.75 -7.25
C ILE A 51 2.11 -10.26 -7.25
N PRO A 52 2.65 -9.47 -8.19
CA PRO A 52 2.36 -8.04 -8.23
C PRO A 52 0.91 -7.77 -8.66
N ILE A 53 0.25 -6.85 -7.96
CA ILE A 53 -1.08 -6.34 -8.29
C ILE A 53 -0.94 -5.04 -9.07
N ALA A 54 -0.06 -4.15 -8.61
CA ALA A 54 0.08 -2.82 -9.18
C ALA A 54 1.46 -2.23 -8.92
N HIS A 55 1.87 -1.33 -9.80
CA HIS A 55 3.04 -0.48 -9.62
C HIS A 55 2.67 0.91 -10.12
N ASP A 56 2.53 1.85 -9.21
CA ASP A 56 2.10 3.21 -9.52
C ASP A 56 3.18 4.22 -9.13
N LEU A 57 3.36 5.20 -10.00
CA LEU A 57 4.24 6.34 -9.78
C LEU A 57 3.48 7.59 -10.18
N PHE A 58 3.34 8.54 -9.25
CA PHE A 58 2.59 9.77 -9.50
C PHE A 58 3.14 10.94 -8.71
N GLU A 59 2.85 12.14 -9.21
CA GLU A 59 3.16 13.38 -8.50
C GLU A 59 1.98 13.83 -7.67
N LEU A 60 2.27 14.28 -6.45
CA LEU A 60 1.29 14.85 -5.55
C LEU A 60 1.69 16.29 -5.24
N LEU A 61 0.87 17.24 -5.66
CA LEU A 61 1.14 18.67 -5.50
C LEU A 61 1.12 19.07 -4.02
N PRO A 62 1.72 20.21 -3.64
CA PRO A 62 1.70 20.66 -2.25
C PRO A 62 0.26 20.71 -1.70
N GLN A 63 0.06 20.23 -0.48
CA GLN A 63 -1.24 20.19 0.22
C GLN A 63 -2.27 19.27 -0.43
N ALA A 64 -1.91 18.50 -1.46
CA ALA A 64 -2.83 17.59 -2.13
C ALA A 64 -2.91 16.24 -1.43
N THR A 65 -4.03 15.56 -1.63
CA THR A 65 -4.30 14.22 -1.13
C THR A 65 -4.73 13.32 -2.29
N ARG A 66 -4.43 12.02 -2.17
CA ARG A 66 -4.88 11.03 -3.13
C ARG A 66 -5.17 9.71 -2.43
N SER A 67 -6.24 9.06 -2.88
CA SER A 67 -6.61 7.74 -2.42
C SER A 67 -6.59 6.78 -3.62
N LEU A 68 -5.90 5.64 -3.48
CA LEU A 68 -5.84 4.61 -4.51
C LEU A 68 -6.50 3.35 -3.98
N ILE A 69 -7.25 2.66 -4.85
CA ILE A 69 -7.99 1.46 -4.48
C ILE A 69 -7.49 0.31 -5.34
N TYR A 70 -7.15 -0.80 -4.70
CA TYR A 70 -6.67 -2.00 -5.36
C TYR A 70 -7.54 -3.19 -4.95
N PRO A 71 -8.06 -3.97 -5.91
CA PRO A 71 -8.81 -5.18 -5.58
C PRO A 71 -7.88 -6.27 -5.05
N LEU A 72 -8.35 -7.01 -4.04
CA LEU A 72 -7.66 -8.17 -3.49
C LEU A 72 -8.41 -9.43 -3.89
N ILE A 73 -7.90 -10.14 -4.90
CA ILE A 73 -8.50 -11.37 -5.40
C ILE A 73 -7.50 -12.50 -5.14
N ASN A 74 -7.98 -13.57 -4.49
CA ASN A 74 -7.15 -14.73 -4.13
C ASN A 74 -5.89 -14.34 -3.35
N ALA A 75 -6.05 -13.43 -2.40
CA ALA A 75 -4.95 -12.94 -1.59
C ALA A 75 -5.05 -13.50 -0.18
N ALA A 76 -4.27 -14.53 0.14
CA ALA A 76 -4.12 -15.02 1.51
C ALA A 76 -3.27 -14.05 2.34
N PHE A 77 -2.34 -13.36 1.68
CA PHE A 77 -1.53 -12.28 2.24
C PHE A 77 -1.44 -11.17 1.21
N TYR A 78 -1.20 -9.96 1.67
CA TYR A 78 -0.91 -8.82 0.80
C TYR A 78 0.17 -7.94 1.42
N GLU A 79 0.81 -7.15 0.57
CA GLU A 79 1.88 -6.25 0.96
C GLU A 79 1.81 -4.98 0.13
N VAL A 80 2.09 -3.84 0.77
CA VAL A 80 2.29 -2.57 0.08
C VAL A 80 3.68 -2.07 0.40
N GLN A 81 4.44 -1.74 -0.66
CA GLN A 81 5.71 -1.06 -0.56
C GLN A 81 5.54 0.36 -1.08
N SER A 82 6.11 1.31 -0.38
CA SER A 82 5.96 2.73 -0.71
C SER A 82 7.24 3.49 -0.51
N ASP A 83 7.44 4.51 -1.34
CA ASP A 83 8.49 5.50 -1.16
C ASP A 83 8.00 6.84 -1.68
N TYR A 84 8.67 7.91 -1.26
CA TYR A 84 8.35 9.25 -1.74
C TYR A 84 9.63 10.07 -1.83
N PHE A 85 9.66 10.98 -2.81
CA PHE A 85 10.84 11.74 -3.18
C PHE A 85 10.52 13.22 -3.25
N SER A 86 11.45 14.04 -2.82
CA SER A 86 11.44 15.50 -2.94
C SER A 86 10.61 16.25 -1.90
N ALA A 87 9.87 15.57 -1.03
CA ALA A 87 9.14 16.21 0.05
C ALA A 87 9.44 15.52 1.37
N THR A 88 9.30 16.25 2.47
CA THR A 88 9.63 15.76 3.79
C THR A 88 8.40 15.45 4.65
N SER A 89 7.22 15.94 4.25
CA SER A 89 5.99 15.82 5.03
C SER A 89 4.95 15.03 4.26
N THR A 90 5.31 13.83 3.81
CA THR A 90 4.41 12.94 3.09
C THR A 90 3.96 11.81 4.01
N VAL A 91 2.65 11.57 4.06
CA VAL A 91 2.05 10.54 4.90
C VAL A 91 1.33 9.54 4.02
N ILE A 92 1.67 8.25 4.19
CA ILE A 92 1.08 7.15 3.42
C ILE A 92 0.57 6.10 4.41
N HIS A 93 -0.74 5.82 4.35
CA HIS A 93 -1.37 4.79 5.17
C HIS A 93 -2.06 3.77 4.29
N VAL A 94 -2.20 2.54 4.81
CA VAL A 94 -2.81 1.41 4.09
C VAL A 94 -3.99 0.87 4.90
N TYR A 95 -5.11 0.65 4.23
CA TYR A 95 -6.32 0.09 4.82
C TYR A 95 -6.78 -1.13 4.03
N GLY A 96 -7.10 -2.20 4.75
CA GLY A 96 -7.82 -3.35 4.17
C GLY A 96 -9.30 -3.23 4.49
N VAL A 97 -10.13 -3.37 3.47
CA VAL A 97 -11.58 -3.14 3.57
C VAL A 97 -12.31 -4.38 3.08
N ASN A 98 -13.35 -4.80 3.83
CA ASN A 98 -14.16 -5.94 3.46
C ASN A 98 -15.24 -5.60 2.43
N SER A 99 -16.04 -6.59 2.03
CA SER A 99 -17.06 -6.43 1.00
C SER A 99 -18.18 -5.45 1.38
N THR A 100 -18.35 -5.16 2.66
CA THR A 100 -19.36 -4.20 3.13
C THR A 100 -18.80 -2.81 3.38
N GLY A 101 -17.53 -2.59 3.07
CA GLY A 101 -16.89 -1.29 3.23
C GLY A 101 -16.32 -1.00 4.61
N GLN A 102 -16.26 -2.01 5.48
CA GLN A 102 -15.68 -1.85 6.81
C GLN A 102 -14.16 -2.00 6.76
N ILE A 103 -13.46 -1.17 7.52
CA ILE A 103 -12.02 -1.27 7.68
C ILE A 103 -11.72 -2.45 8.58
N ILE A 104 -11.01 -3.45 8.04
CA ILE A 104 -10.62 -4.67 8.74
C ILE A 104 -9.19 -4.58 9.25
N GLN A 105 -8.31 -3.98 8.45
CA GLN A 105 -6.90 -3.85 8.77
C GLN A 105 -6.45 -2.42 8.49
N ARG A 106 -5.49 -1.97 9.28
CA ARG A 106 -4.92 -0.63 9.13
C ARG A 106 -3.44 -0.69 9.43
N VAL A 107 -2.63 -0.23 8.48
CA VAL A 107 -1.19 -0.09 8.68
C VAL A 107 -0.84 1.38 8.49
N LEU A 108 -0.43 2.03 9.55
CA LEU A 108 0.02 3.41 9.52
C LEU A 108 1.47 3.46 9.04
N GLN A 109 1.88 4.58 8.46
CA GLN A 109 3.25 4.75 7.97
C GLN A 109 4.29 4.45 9.04
N SER A 110 4.02 4.83 10.29
CA SER A 110 4.93 4.59 11.42
C SER A 110 5.09 3.10 11.77
N GLU A 111 4.21 2.25 11.30
CA GLU A 111 4.24 0.81 11.55
C GLU A 111 4.96 0.04 10.43
N MET A 112 5.35 0.71 9.37
CA MET A 112 6.04 0.08 8.25
C MET A 112 7.52 -0.08 8.53
N THR A 113 8.15 -1.05 7.86
CA THR A 113 9.56 -1.36 7.97
C THR A 113 10.32 -0.86 6.75
N LEU A 114 11.46 -0.22 6.97
CA LEU A 114 12.33 0.16 5.86
C LEU A 114 12.94 -1.08 5.22
N ILE A 115 12.97 -1.09 3.89
CA ILE A 115 13.63 -2.11 3.08
C ILE A 115 14.66 -1.46 2.18
N ASP A 116 15.65 -2.23 1.72
CA ASP A 116 16.77 -1.67 0.95
C ASP A 116 16.34 -1.13 -0.41
N ARG A 117 15.36 -1.75 -1.02
CA ARG A 117 14.84 -1.40 -2.34
C ARG A 117 13.45 -2.01 -2.53
N PHE A 118 12.74 -1.49 -3.51
CA PHE A 118 11.50 -2.14 -3.97
C PHE A 118 11.77 -3.55 -4.46
N THR A 119 10.81 -4.44 -4.20
CA THR A 119 10.85 -5.79 -4.78
C THR A 119 10.73 -5.69 -6.29
N ASN A 120 11.59 -6.42 -7.02
CA ASN A 120 11.55 -6.42 -8.48
C ASN A 120 10.23 -6.99 -8.98
N ILE A 121 9.62 -6.29 -9.93
CA ILE A 121 8.46 -6.77 -10.67
C ILE A 121 8.96 -7.29 -12.01
N PRO A 122 8.80 -8.59 -12.28
CA PRO A 122 9.27 -9.19 -13.54
C PRO A 122 8.49 -8.70 -14.76
#